data_a58f4a82b23dd9da5d5aed91764f8061
#
_entry.id   a58f4a82b23dd9da5d5aed91764f8061
#
_cell.length_a   1.000
_cell.length_b   1.000
_cell.length_c   1.000
_cell.angle_alpha   90.00
_cell.angle_beta   90.00
_cell.angle_gamma   90.00
#
_symmetry.space_group_name_H-M   'P 1'
#
loop_
_entity.id
_entity.type
_entity.pdbx_description
1 polymer ?
#
loop_
_entity_poly.entity_id
_entity_poly.type
_entity_poly.pdbx_seq_one_letter_code
_entity_poly.pdbx_strand_id
1 'polypeptide(L)'
;MDKKQALHYHAMGRPGKIEVVPTKPHSTQYDLSLAYSPGVAEPCLEIQKNQIDAYKYTAKSNLVAVISNGTAVLGLGDIGALSGKPVMEGKGLLFKIFADIDVFDIELDTKDVDKFIETVKMISPTFGGINLEDIKAPECFEIERRLKEELDIPVMH
;
A
#
# COMPACT_ATOMS: atom_id res chain seq x y z
N MET A 1 1.37 -5.69 -28.79
CA MET A 1 2.25 -6.29 -27.76
C MET A 1 2.01 -7.79 -27.73
N ASP A 2 3.07 -8.58 -27.70
CA ASP A 2 2.94 -10.04 -27.65
C ASP A 2 2.47 -10.51 -26.27
N LYS A 3 1.36 -11.25 -26.23
CA LYS A 3 0.79 -11.83 -25.00
C LYS A 3 1.79 -12.70 -24.24
N LYS A 4 2.55 -13.52 -24.97
CA LYS A 4 3.55 -14.42 -24.34
C LYS A 4 4.66 -13.63 -23.68
N GLN A 5 5.12 -12.55 -24.29
CA GLN A 5 6.15 -11.68 -23.74
C GLN A 5 5.66 -10.98 -22.46
N ALA A 6 4.42 -10.49 -22.44
CA ALA A 6 3.84 -9.86 -21.26
C ALA A 6 3.70 -10.85 -20.09
N LEU A 7 3.21 -12.07 -20.35
CA LEU A 7 3.11 -13.11 -19.32
C LEU A 7 4.49 -13.54 -18.80
N HIS A 8 5.47 -13.71 -19.69
CA HIS A 8 6.85 -14.03 -19.31
C HIS A 8 7.46 -12.93 -18.41
N TYR A 9 7.27 -11.66 -18.75
CA TYR A 9 7.76 -10.54 -17.93
C TYR A 9 7.27 -10.60 -16.49
N HIS A 10 6.00 -10.93 -16.24
CA HIS A 10 5.42 -11.00 -14.91
C HIS A 10 5.82 -12.25 -14.12
N ALA A 11 6.22 -13.33 -14.79
CA ALA A 11 6.55 -14.61 -14.18
C ALA A 11 8.06 -14.85 -14.03
N MET A 12 8.90 -14.17 -14.81
CA MET A 12 10.35 -14.41 -14.80
C MET A 12 11.01 -14.03 -13.48
N GLY A 13 12.03 -14.78 -13.08
CA GLY A 13 12.78 -14.55 -11.85
C GLY A 13 11.87 -14.66 -10.61
N ARG A 14 11.85 -13.62 -9.79
CA ARG A 14 10.89 -13.50 -8.69
C ARG A 14 9.55 -12.99 -9.24
N PRO A 15 8.46 -13.75 -9.13
CA PRO A 15 7.16 -13.33 -9.68
C PRO A 15 6.66 -12.01 -9.13
N GLY A 16 5.90 -11.27 -9.95
CA GLY A 16 5.39 -9.94 -9.60
C GLY A 16 6.37 -8.82 -9.92
N LYS A 17 6.11 -7.63 -9.40
CA LYS A 17 6.87 -6.40 -9.68
C LYS A 17 7.37 -5.68 -8.44
N ILE A 18 7.04 -6.18 -7.25
CA ILE A 18 7.44 -5.58 -5.97
C ILE A 18 8.10 -6.62 -5.06
N GLU A 19 8.94 -6.14 -4.16
CA GLU A 19 9.49 -6.93 -3.06
C GLU A 19 9.62 -6.06 -1.82
N VAL A 20 9.70 -6.69 -0.64
CA VAL A 20 9.96 -6.01 0.62
C VAL A 20 11.36 -6.37 1.08
N VAL A 21 12.19 -5.36 1.30
CA VAL A 21 13.58 -5.53 1.72
C VAL A 21 13.85 -4.76 3.01
N PRO A 22 14.67 -5.30 3.93
CA PRO A 22 15.09 -4.57 5.12
C PRO A 22 16.00 -3.41 4.77
N THR A 23 15.86 -2.29 5.50
CA THR A 23 16.63 -1.04 5.28
C THR A 23 17.70 -0.81 6.35
N LYS A 24 17.74 -1.63 7.40
CA LYS A 24 18.68 -1.52 8.53
C LYS A 24 19.70 -2.65 8.51
N PRO A 25 20.90 -2.46 9.10
CA PRO A 25 21.83 -3.55 9.36
C PRO A 25 21.16 -4.68 10.12
N HIS A 26 21.44 -5.92 9.74
CA HIS A 26 20.82 -7.11 10.33
C HIS A 26 21.75 -8.33 10.35
N SER A 27 23.07 -8.10 10.25
CA SER A 27 24.04 -9.17 10.15
C SER A 27 24.58 -9.66 11.48
N THR A 28 24.39 -8.89 12.55
CA THR A 28 24.92 -9.22 13.89
C THR A 28 23.80 -9.41 14.91
N GLN A 29 24.12 -10.13 15.99
CA GLN A 29 23.19 -10.25 17.13
C GLN A 29 22.86 -8.89 17.75
N TYR A 30 23.81 -7.97 17.74
CA TYR A 30 23.56 -6.59 18.21
C TYR A 30 22.56 -5.86 17.31
N ASP A 31 22.72 -5.94 15.98
CA ASP A 31 21.76 -5.35 15.05
C ASP A 31 20.33 -5.87 15.29
N LEU A 32 20.18 -7.19 15.47
CA LEU A 32 18.89 -7.82 15.75
C LEU A 32 18.31 -7.37 17.09
N SER A 33 19.13 -7.13 18.10
CA SER A 33 18.69 -6.62 19.39
C SER A 33 18.19 -5.18 19.34
N LEU A 34 18.68 -4.38 18.41
CA LEU A 34 18.17 -3.03 18.12
C LEU A 34 16.90 -3.07 17.26
N ALA A 35 16.90 -3.93 16.24
CA ALA A 35 15.80 -4.01 15.27
C ALA A 35 14.53 -4.64 15.88
N TYR A 36 14.68 -5.51 16.87
CA TYR A 36 13.58 -6.22 17.52
C TYR A 36 13.69 -6.15 19.04
N SER A 37 13.85 -7.25 19.73
CA SER A 37 13.84 -7.26 21.20
C SER A 37 15.28 -7.19 21.76
N PRO A 38 15.58 -6.30 22.71
CA PRO A 38 14.70 -5.36 23.44
C PRO A 38 14.58 -3.96 22.83
N GLY A 39 15.46 -3.58 21.89
CA GLY A 39 15.63 -2.21 21.42
C GLY A 39 14.37 -1.59 20.79
N VAL A 40 13.51 -2.40 20.15
CA VAL A 40 12.27 -1.94 19.51
C VAL A 40 11.26 -1.31 20.49
N ALA A 41 11.40 -1.55 21.79
CA ALA A 41 10.53 -0.93 22.80
C ALA A 41 10.68 0.60 22.84
N GLU A 42 11.88 1.14 22.60
CA GLU A 42 12.13 2.57 22.67
C GLU A 42 11.33 3.37 21.62
N PRO A 43 11.40 3.09 20.32
CA PRO A 43 10.55 3.79 19.35
C PRO A 43 9.06 3.58 19.59
N CYS A 44 8.63 2.42 20.09
CA CYS A 44 7.22 2.20 20.45
C CYS A 44 6.76 3.18 21.54
N LEU A 45 7.56 3.37 22.58
CA LEU A 45 7.25 4.29 23.67
C LEU A 45 7.27 5.75 23.24
N GLU A 46 8.17 6.13 22.35
CA GLU A 46 8.18 7.49 21.79
C GLU A 46 6.94 7.76 20.94
N ILE A 47 6.54 6.82 20.07
CA ILE A 47 5.31 6.94 19.29
C ILE A 47 4.07 6.96 20.18
N GLN A 48 4.06 6.20 21.27
CA GLN A 48 2.95 6.22 22.24
C GLN A 48 2.79 7.60 22.89
N LYS A 49 3.90 8.28 23.19
CA LYS A 49 3.89 9.64 23.74
C LYS A 49 3.48 10.69 22.73
N ASN A 50 3.92 10.52 21.48
CA ASN A 50 3.66 11.45 20.39
C ASN A 50 3.53 10.70 19.06
N GLN A 51 2.30 10.53 18.58
CA GLN A 51 2.01 9.70 17.40
C GLN A 51 2.68 10.20 16.11
N ILE A 52 3.03 11.49 16.01
CA ILE A 52 3.75 12.03 14.85
C ILE A 52 5.15 11.42 14.69
N ASP A 53 5.73 10.90 15.76
CA ASP A 53 7.03 10.24 15.74
C ASP A 53 7.00 8.90 14.96
N ALA A 54 5.82 8.39 14.61
CA ALA A 54 5.69 7.28 13.68
C ALA A 54 6.35 7.58 12.32
N TYR A 55 6.30 8.81 11.86
CA TYR A 55 6.98 9.27 10.63
C TYR A 55 8.50 9.29 10.75
N LYS A 56 9.03 9.37 11.95
CA LYS A 56 10.47 9.35 12.23
C LYS A 56 11.04 7.94 12.38
N TYR A 57 10.27 7.05 12.99
CA TYR A 57 10.75 5.74 13.42
C TYR A 57 10.23 4.56 12.60
N THR A 58 9.30 4.79 11.65
CA THR A 58 8.70 3.72 10.84
C THR A 58 8.71 4.04 9.35
N ALA A 59 8.41 3.03 8.54
CA ALA A 59 8.24 3.18 7.08
C ALA A 59 7.03 4.04 6.68
N LYS A 60 6.15 4.40 7.63
CA LYS A 60 4.98 5.28 7.39
C LYS A 60 5.35 6.58 6.68
N SER A 61 6.55 7.10 6.90
CA SER A 61 7.04 8.34 6.27
C SER A 61 7.15 8.27 4.74
N ASN A 62 7.28 7.09 4.16
CA ASN A 62 7.47 6.91 2.71
C ASN A 62 6.64 5.74 2.13
N LEU A 63 5.59 5.30 2.81
CA LEU A 63 4.80 4.15 2.40
C LEU A 63 3.37 4.56 2.06
N VAL A 64 2.94 4.31 0.81
CA VAL A 64 1.58 4.56 0.32
C VAL A 64 0.86 3.23 0.10
N ALA A 65 -0.42 3.17 0.47
CA ALA A 65 -1.30 2.08 0.07
C ALA A 65 -1.93 2.40 -1.29
N VAL A 66 -1.76 1.52 -2.27
CA VAL A 66 -2.57 1.51 -3.50
C VAL A 66 -3.71 0.52 -3.28
N ILE A 67 -4.94 1.04 -3.19
CA ILE A 67 -6.10 0.25 -2.77
C ILE A 67 -7.13 0.15 -3.89
N SER A 68 -7.56 -1.06 -4.20
CA SER A 68 -8.55 -1.34 -5.25
C SER A 68 -9.49 -2.46 -4.84
N ASN A 69 -10.67 -2.50 -5.46
CA ASN A 69 -11.53 -3.69 -5.47
C ASN A 69 -11.68 -4.30 -6.86
N GLY A 70 -10.94 -3.79 -7.85
CA GLY A 70 -10.91 -4.31 -9.21
C GLY A 70 -12.21 -4.18 -9.98
N THR A 71 -13.05 -3.17 -9.66
CA THR A 71 -14.37 -3.01 -10.28
C THR A 71 -14.37 -2.17 -11.56
N ALA A 72 -13.26 -1.46 -11.87
CA ALA A 72 -13.12 -0.63 -13.07
C ALA A 72 -11.70 -0.65 -13.64
N VAL A 73 -11.17 -1.85 -13.87
CA VAL A 73 -9.82 -2.01 -14.44
C VAL A 73 -9.81 -1.61 -15.90
N LEU A 74 -8.88 -0.72 -16.29
CA LEU A 74 -8.83 -0.12 -17.63
C LEU A 74 -8.81 -1.17 -18.74
N GLY A 75 -9.82 -1.11 -19.63
CA GLY A 75 -9.97 -2.03 -20.75
C GLY A 75 -10.52 -3.42 -20.40
N LEU A 76 -10.69 -3.73 -19.11
CA LEU A 76 -11.15 -5.05 -18.65
C LEU A 76 -12.45 -4.98 -17.83
N GLY A 77 -12.78 -3.81 -17.24
CA GLY A 77 -13.98 -3.63 -16.43
C GLY A 77 -13.88 -4.25 -15.05
N ASP A 78 -14.98 -4.84 -14.58
CA ASP A 78 -15.10 -5.49 -13.27
C ASP A 78 -14.54 -6.92 -13.35
N ILE A 79 -13.27 -7.07 -13.02
CA ILE A 79 -12.57 -8.36 -13.01
C ILE A 79 -12.30 -8.90 -11.61
N GLY A 80 -12.69 -8.14 -10.58
CA GLY A 80 -12.50 -8.49 -9.17
C GLY A 80 -11.13 -8.13 -8.60
N ALA A 81 -11.06 -8.11 -7.29
CA ALA A 81 -9.90 -7.62 -6.54
C ALA A 81 -8.59 -8.37 -6.89
N LEU A 82 -8.57 -9.68 -6.77
CA LEU A 82 -7.37 -10.48 -7.02
C LEU A 82 -6.85 -10.34 -8.45
N SER A 83 -7.75 -10.32 -9.44
CA SER A 83 -7.36 -10.20 -10.85
C SER A 83 -6.77 -8.83 -11.18
N GLY A 84 -7.11 -7.79 -10.40
CA GLY A 84 -6.55 -6.44 -10.52
C GLY A 84 -5.12 -6.29 -9.97
N LYS A 85 -4.64 -7.22 -9.15
CA LYS A 85 -3.33 -7.11 -8.48
C LYS A 85 -2.15 -6.81 -9.41
N PRO A 86 -2.00 -7.41 -10.60
CA PRO A 86 -0.89 -7.05 -11.49
C PRO A 86 -0.87 -5.56 -11.89
N VAL A 87 -2.03 -4.92 -12.01
CA VAL A 87 -2.15 -3.48 -12.28
C VAL A 87 -1.73 -2.67 -11.06
N MET A 88 -2.16 -3.08 -9.87
CA MET A 88 -1.82 -2.40 -8.59
C MET A 88 -0.32 -2.47 -8.30
N GLU A 89 0.32 -3.60 -8.52
CA GLU A 89 1.79 -3.71 -8.46
C GLU A 89 2.47 -2.82 -9.52
N GLY A 90 1.88 -2.70 -10.71
CA GLY A 90 2.34 -1.78 -11.74
C GLY A 90 2.26 -0.31 -11.29
N LYS A 91 1.19 0.08 -10.60
CA LYS A 91 1.06 1.40 -9.99
C LYS A 91 2.16 1.62 -8.94
N GLY A 92 2.42 0.64 -8.08
CA GLY A 92 3.51 0.68 -7.11
C GLY A 92 4.88 0.86 -7.75
N LEU A 93 5.15 0.17 -8.87
CA LEU A 93 6.36 0.34 -9.66
C LEU A 93 6.51 1.79 -10.16
N LEU A 94 5.43 2.41 -10.65
CA LEU A 94 5.44 3.81 -11.11
C LEU A 94 5.72 4.79 -9.96
N PHE A 95 5.09 4.61 -8.80
CA PHE A 95 5.40 5.40 -7.60
C PHE A 95 6.87 5.33 -7.24
N LYS A 96 7.48 4.14 -7.31
CA LYS A 96 8.89 3.95 -6.99
C LYS A 96 9.81 4.62 -8.00
N ILE A 97 9.55 4.44 -9.31
CA ILE A 97 10.39 5.00 -10.38
C ILE A 97 10.34 6.52 -10.40
N PHE A 98 9.15 7.12 -10.27
CA PHE A 98 8.97 8.55 -10.48
C PHE A 98 9.09 9.39 -9.22
N ALA A 99 8.85 8.82 -8.04
CA ALA A 99 8.80 9.58 -6.79
C ALA A 99 9.61 8.96 -5.64
N ASP A 100 10.22 7.80 -5.87
CA ASP A 100 10.92 7.02 -4.83
C ASP A 100 10.04 6.71 -3.60
N ILE A 101 8.73 6.54 -3.83
CA ILE A 101 7.75 6.18 -2.81
C ILE A 101 7.58 4.66 -2.80
N ASP A 102 7.62 4.07 -1.62
CA ASP A 102 7.31 2.66 -1.41
C ASP A 102 5.80 2.44 -1.40
N VAL A 103 5.36 1.31 -1.94
CA VAL A 103 3.93 0.98 -2.04
C VAL A 103 3.66 -0.44 -1.56
N PHE A 104 2.60 -0.59 -0.75
CA PHE A 104 1.87 -1.84 -0.64
C PHE A 104 0.58 -1.73 -1.43
N ASP A 105 0.37 -2.66 -2.36
CA ASP A 105 -0.92 -2.82 -3.03
C ASP A 105 -1.85 -3.67 -2.15
N ILE A 106 -3.09 -3.19 -2.00
CA ILE A 106 -4.12 -3.80 -1.14
C ILE A 106 -5.37 -4.03 -1.97
N GLU A 107 -5.67 -5.28 -2.23
CA GLU A 107 -6.84 -5.71 -2.98
C GLU A 107 -7.97 -6.07 -2.00
N LEU A 108 -9.03 -5.24 -1.95
CA LEU A 108 -10.17 -5.46 -1.07
C LEU A 108 -11.28 -6.21 -1.82
N ASP A 109 -11.58 -7.41 -1.39
CA ASP A 109 -12.63 -8.24 -1.98
C ASP A 109 -14.02 -7.84 -1.43
N THR A 110 -14.42 -6.60 -1.75
CA THR A 110 -15.74 -6.09 -1.43
C THR A 110 -16.22 -5.06 -2.44
N LYS A 111 -17.52 -5.05 -2.72
CA LYS A 111 -18.21 -4.01 -3.49
C LYS A 111 -19.10 -3.11 -2.60
N ASP A 112 -19.11 -3.39 -1.32
CA ASP A 112 -19.81 -2.61 -0.31
C ASP A 112 -18.96 -1.40 0.08
N VAL A 113 -19.49 -0.19 -0.18
CA VAL A 113 -18.79 1.08 0.05
C VAL A 113 -18.44 1.27 1.53
N ASP A 114 -19.36 0.97 2.43
CA ASP A 114 -19.13 1.17 3.87
C ASP A 114 -18.06 0.21 4.39
N LYS A 115 -18.09 -1.06 3.99
CA LYS A 115 -17.04 -2.03 4.35
C LYS A 115 -15.69 -1.64 3.78
N PHE A 116 -15.66 -1.14 2.54
CA PHE A 116 -14.43 -0.65 1.93
C PHE A 116 -13.83 0.48 2.77
N ILE A 117 -14.62 1.51 3.07
CA ILE A 117 -14.18 2.68 3.84
C ILE A 117 -13.72 2.27 5.24
N GLU A 118 -14.50 1.47 5.96
CA GLU A 118 -14.11 1.01 7.31
C GLU A 118 -12.81 0.19 7.29
N THR A 119 -12.61 -0.66 6.28
CA THR A 119 -11.36 -1.41 6.13
C THR A 119 -10.18 -0.49 5.91
N VAL A 120 -10.30 0.50 5.00
CA VAL A 120 -9.24 1.47 4.74
C VAL A 120 -8.90 2.28 5.98
N LYS A 121 -9.90 2.70 6.76
CA LYS A 121 -9.69 3.39 8.04
C LYS A 121 -8.90 2.54 9.03
N MET A 122 -9.25 1.27 9.15
CA MET A 122 -8.56 0.36 10.09
C MET A 122 -7.09 0.12 9.73
N ILE A 123 -6.72 0.11 8.45
CA ILE A 123 -5.34 -0.11 8.02
C ILE A 123 -4.53 1.19 7.86
N SER A 124 -5.18 2.35 7.88
CA SER A 124 -4.57 3.66 7.62
C SER A 124 -3.38 4.00 8.54
N PRO A 125 -3.29 3.51 9.80
CA PRO A 125 -2.12 3.79 10.64
C PRO A 125 -0.78 3.35 10.03
N THR A 126 -0.78 2.34 9.16
CA THR A 126 0.42 1.82 8.50
C THR A 126 1.00 2.78 7.46
N PHE A 127 0.17 3.64 6.86
CA PHE A 127 0.50 4.38 5.64
C PHE A 127 0.63 5.88 5.87
N GLY A 128 1.52 6.51 5.08
CA GLY A 128 1.62 7.97 4.99
C GLY A 128 0.67 8.59 3.98
N GLY A 129 0.03 7.78 3.13
CA GLY A 129 -0.96 8.22 2.14
C GLY A 129 -1.68 7.04 1.49
N ILE A 130 -2.77 7.34 0.80
CA ILE A 130 -3.62 6.35 0.11
C ILE A 130 -3.88 6.81 -1.32
N ASN A 131 -3.64 5.92 -2.28
CA ASN A 131 -4.11 6.02 -3.65
C ASN A 131 -5.22 4.99 -3.88
N LEU A 132 -6.41 5.46 -4.18
CA LEU A 132 -7.53 4.63 -4.62
C LEU A 132 -7.39 4.39 -6.12
N GLU A 133 -7.53 3.13 -6.58
CA GLU A 133 -7.28 2.78 -7.97
C GLU A 133 -8.33 1.78 -8.47
N ASP A 134 -8.77 1.95 -9.73
CA ASP A 134 -9.65 1.02 -10.44
C ASP A 134 -10.95 0.67 -9.68
N ILE A 135 -11.53 1.65 -9.01
CA ILE A 135 -12.83 1.55 -8.34
C ILE A 135 -13.86 2.22 -9.25
N LYS A 136 -14.96 1.53 -9.53
CA LYS A 136 -15.98 2.04 -10.44
C LYS A 136 -16.69 3.29 -9.91
N ALA A 137 -17.12 4.14 -10.84
CA ALA A 137 -18.02 5.25 -10.55
C ALA A 137 -19.49 4.74 -10.41
N PRO A 138 -20.33 5.36 -9.56
CA PRO A 138 -20.05 6.56 -8.75
C PRO A 138 -19.38 6.28 -7.42
N GLU A 139 -19.22 5.02 -7.01
CA GLU A 139 -18.73 4.60 -5.69
C GLU A 139 -17.34 5.17 -5.38
N CYS A 140 -16.45 5.27 -6.37
CA CYS A 140 -15.10 5.85 -6.18
C CYS A 140 -15.14 7.28 -5.62
N PHE A 141 -16.08 8.10 -6.06
CA PHE A 141 -16.20 9.50 -5.60
C PHE A 141 -16.68 9.59 -4.15
N GLU A 142 -17.62 8.73 -3.75
CA GLU A 142 -18.09 8.66 -2.37
C GLU A 142 -16.98 8.16 -1.44
N ILE A 143 -16.28 7.09 -1.83
CA ILE A 143 -15.17 6.54 -1.07
C ILE A 143 -14.08 7.58 -0.87
N GLU A 144 -13.65 8.25 -1.94
CA GLU A 144 -12.61 9.28 -1.87
C GLU A 144 -13.01 10.43 -0.95
N ARG A 145 -14.22 10.96 -1.13
CA ARG A 145 -14.74 12.09 -0.32
C ARG A 145 -14.75 11.73 1.17
N ARG A 146 -15.34 10.60 1.52
CA ARG A 146 -15.46 10.19 2.93
C ARG A 146 -14.11 9.90 3.56
N LEU A 147 -13.19 9.22 2.86
CA LEU A 147 -11.85 8.98 3.37
C LEU A 147 -11.04 10.26 3.55
N LYS A 148 -11.19 11.27 2.67
CA LYS A 148 -10.58 12.59 2.85
C LYS A 148 -11.12 13.35 4.07
N GLU A 149 -12.39 13.16 4.41
CA GLU A 149 -13.02 13.79 5.58
C GLU A 149 -12.66 13.09 6.89
N GLU A 150 -12.40 11.78 6.84
CA GLU A 150 -12.28 10.93 8.04
C GLU A 150 -10.82 10.55 8.37
N LEU A 151 -9.86 10.81 7.49
CA LEU A 151 -8.43 10.46 7.68
C LEU A 151 -7.55 11.71 7.70
N ASP A 152 -6.51 11.68 8.54
CA ASP A 152 -5.51 12.75 8.66
C ASP A 152 -4.31 12.58 7.69
N ILE A 153 -4.37 11.61 6.77
CA ILE A 153 -3.36 11.37 5.75
C ILE A 153 -3.91 11.68 4.35
N PRO A 154 -3.06 12.06 3.39
CA PRO A 154 -3.50 12.30 2.01
C PRO A 154 -4.22 11.10 1.40
N VAL A 155 -5.37 11.36 0.78
CA VAL A 155 -6.13 10.38 -0.02
C VAL A 155 -6.31 10.97 -1.42
N MET A 156 -5.97 10.19 -2.44
CA MET A 156 -6.13 10.56 -3.86
C MET A 156 -6.75 9.41 -4.65
N HIS A 157 -7.40 9.76 -5.75
CA HIS A 157 -8.02 8.84 -6.71
C HIS A 157 -7.51 9.12 -8.12
#